data_f0e2e2c9c9e0f289f6df80f9d801f85b
#
_entry.id   f0e2e2c9c9e0f289f6df80f9d801f85b
#
_cell.length_a   1.000
_cell.length_b   1.000
_cell.length_c   1.000
_cell.angle_alpha   90.00
_cell.angle_beta   90.00
_cell.angle_gamma   90.00
#
_symmetry.space_group_name_H-M   'P 1'
#
loop_
_entity.id
_entity.type
_entity.pdbx_description
1 polymer ?
#
loop_
_entity_poly.entity_id
_entity_poly.type
_entity_poly.pdbx_seq_one_letter_code
_entity_poly.pdbx_strand_id
1 'polypeptide(L)'
;MTKKSQHNNILLTITGFAITVIIVGVIGFFAFGKTTETIQGEIEVSEYRVSSKVPGRILELRVKEGDYVKVGDTLAIIDAPDIEAKKKQAESAEDAAAAMNEMADRGARQEQIRGAYEMWQQAKAGLDIAKKSYERVQRLFDEGVMSAQKRDEAFANYKALEAQAKAAKSQYDMAVNGARREEKRAAAAQVNRAKGAVQEINSYIHETVQI
;
A
#
# COMPACT_ATOMS: atom_id res chain seq x y z
N MET A 1 -17.45 106.29 55.14
CA MET A 1 -18.12 104.94 55.23
C MET A 1 -17.75 103.96 54.07
N THR A 2 -16.46 103.84 53.72
CA THR A 2 -16.09 103.06 52.50
C THR A 2 -15.04 101.95 52.72
N LYS A 3 -14.38 101.82 53.88
CA LYS A 3 -13.35 100.83 54.17
C LYS A 3 -13.90 99.43 54.62
N LYS A 4 -15.08 99.39 55.24
CA LYS A 4 -15.68 98.17 55.81
C LYS A 4 -16.36 97.28 54.74
N SER A 5 -16.84 97.93 53.67
CA SER A 5 -17.51 97.20 52.57
C SER A 5 -16.47 96.45 51.66
N GLN A 6 -15.28 97.09 51.47
CA GLN A 6 -14.26 96.44 50.65
C GLN A 6 -13.69 95.13 51.29
N HIS A 7 -13.54 95.15 52.62
CA HIS A 7 -12.99 94.03 53.38
C HIS A 7 -13.93 92.82 53.35
N ASN A 8 -15.27 93.06 53.44
CA ASN A 8 -16.26 92.02 53.34
C ASN A 8 -16.34 91.43 51.94
N ASN A 9 -16.18 92.22 50.88
CA ASN A 9 -16.20 91.74 49.50
C ASN A 9 -14.95 90.90 49.18
N ILE A 10 -13.82 91.25 49.72
CA ILE A 10 -12.54 90.51 49.57
C ILE A 10 -12.66 89.16 50.34
N LEU A 11 -13.26 89.17 51.53
CA LEU A 11 -13.46 87.95 52.30
C LEU A 11 -14.45 86.99 51.57
N LEU A 12 -15.52 87.54 50.96
CA LEU A 12 -16.53 86.78 50.20
C LEU A 12 -15.90 86.15 48.94
N THR A 13 -14.99 86.86 48.25
CA THR A 13 -14.31 86.30 47.08
C THR A 13 -13.32 85.21 47.43
N ILE A 14 -12.56 85.37 48.56
CA ILE A 14 -11.60 84.37 49.04
C ILE A 14 -12.37 83.08 49.50
N THR A 15 -13.47 83.26 50.22
CA THR A 15 -14.31 82.06 50.60
C THR A 15 -14.94 81.38 49.42
N GLY A 16 -15.43 82.13 48.43
CA GLY A 16 -15.93 81.58 47.19
C GLY A 16 -14.86 80.78 46.43
N PHE A 17 -13.66 81.31 46.29
CA PHE A 17 -12.53 80.64 45.67
C PHE A 17 -12.10 79.39 46.46
N ALA A 18 -12.06 79.41 47.76
CA ALA A 18 -11.73 78.26 48.60
C ALA A 18 -12.76 77.11 48.43
N ILE A 19 -14.07 77.48 48.42
CA ILE A 19 -15.13 76.49 48.16
C ILE A 19 -14.97 75.85 46.77
N THR A 20 -14.68 76.63 45.75
CA THR A 20 -14.48 76.12 44.39
C THR A 20 -13.31 75.15 44.30
N VAL A 21 -12.19 75.50 44.98
CA VAL A 21 -11.00 74.59 45.02
C VAL A 21 -11.32 73.29 45.76
N ILE A 22 -12.11 73.33 46.82
CA ILE A 22 -12.54 72.15 47.58
C ILE A 22 -13.45 71.26 46.68
N ILE A 23 -14.41 71.88 46.00
CA ILE A 23 -15.30 71.17 45.08
C ILE A 23 -14.53 70.46 43.93
N VAL A 24 -13.61 71.15 43.28
CA VAL A 24 -12.74 70.63 42.25
C VAL A 24 -11.87 69.49 42.80
N GLY A 25 -11.32 69.62 44.00
CA GLY A 25 -10.55 68.59 44.68
C GLY A 25 -11.37 67.35 44.99
N VAL A 26 -12.59 67.52 45.45
CA VAL A 26 -13.53 66.37 45.69
C VAL A 26 -13.95 65.66 44.39
N ILE A 27 -14.24 66.43 43.35
CA ILE A 27 -14.55 65.90 42.05
C ILE A 27 -13.34 65.14 41.48
N GLY A 28 -12.13 65.73 41.61
CA GLY A 28 -10.91 65.05 41.18
C GLY A 28 -10.64 63.75 41.94
N PHE A 29 -10.87 63.74 43.24
CA PHE A 29 -10.67 62.57 44.08
C PHE A 29 -11.67 61.41 43.67
N PHE A 30 -12.92 61.76 43.40
CA PHE A 30 -13.88 60.78 42.92
C PHE A 30 -13.65 60.37 41.44
N ALA A 31 -13.26 61.27 40.59
CA ALA A 31 -13.01 61.01 39.18
C ALA A 31 -11.72 60.18 38.91
N PHE A 32 -10.69 60.36 39.74
CA PHE A 32 -9.47 59.57 39.70
C PHE A 32 -9.41 58.45 40.73
N GLY A 33 -10.57 58.07 41.30
CA GLY A 33 -10.71 56.88 42.14
C GLY A 33 -10.21 55.63 41.34
N LYS A 34 -9.42 54.78 41.98
CA LYS A 34 -8.79 53.60 41.41
C LYS A 34 -9.81 52.79 40.61
N THR A 35 -9.68 52.76 39.31
CA THR A 35 -10.31 51.74 38.45
C THR A 35 -9.71 50.39 38.84
N THR A 36 -10.55 49.49 39.32
CA THR A 36 -10.15 48.10 39.54
C THR A 36 -9.79 47.52 38.17
N GLU A 37 -8.52 47.21 37.92
CA GLU A 37 -8.11 46.46 36.74
C GLU A 37 -8.67 45.05 36.85
N THR A 38 -9.68 44.77 36.04
CA THR A 38 -10.22 43.43 35.90
C THR A 38 -9.29 42.70 34.95
N ILE A 39 -8.46 41.77 35.45
CA ILE A 39 -7.66 40.87 34.63
C ILE A 39 -8.64 39.82 34.09
N GLN A 40 -8.93 39.93 32.81
CA GLN A 40 -9.64 38.86 32.08
C GLN A 40 -8.60 37.84 31.68
N GLY A 41 -8.67 36.65 32.28
CA GLY A 41 -7.92 35.47 31.86
C GLY A 41 -8.84 34.57 31.04
N GLU A 42 -8.42 34.22 29.82
CA GLU A 42 -9.04 33.20 29.03
C GLU A 42 -8.28 31.89 29.27
N ILE A 43 -9.00 30.84 29.70
CA ILE A 43 -8.41 29.49 29.84
C ILE A 43 -8.50 28.83 28.49
N GLU A 44 -7.38 28.72 27.77
CA GLU A 44 -7.28 27.97 26.55
C GLU A 44 -7.05 26.50 26.91
N VAL A 45 -8.01 25.65 26.54
CA VAL A 45 -7.93 24.21 26.73
C VAL A 45 -7.62 23.58 25.37
N SER A 46 -6.57 22.75 25.29
CA SER A 46 -6.29 21.96 24.10
C SER A 46 -7.32 20.84 23.98
N GLU A 47 -8.17 20.93 22.97
CA GLU A 47 -9.12 19.88 22.65
C GLU A 47 -8.49 18.91 21.65
N TYR A 48 -8.54 17.63 21.95
CA TYR A 48 -8.16 16.56 21.04
C TYR A 48 -9.42 15.85 20.56
N ARG A 49 -9.65 15.90 19.24
CA ARG A 49 -10.77 15.20 18.63
C ARG A 49 -10.32 13.82 18.14
N VAL A 50 -10.79 12.78 18.78
CA VAL A 50 -10.59 11.39 18.34
C VAL A 50 -11.62 11.08 17.26
N SER A 51 -11.17 10.69 16.07
CA SER A 51 -12.04 10.32 14.95
C SER A 51 -11.49 9.07 14.27
N SER A 52 -12.40 8.14 13.94
CA SER A 52 -12.04 6.97 13.14
C SER A 52 -11.80 7.36 11.69
N LYS A 53 -10.79 6.74 11.06
CA LYS A 53 -10.58 6.78 9.61
C LYS A 53 -11.40 5.72 8.88
N VAL A 54 -11.95 4.76 9.63
CA VAL A 54 -12.71 3.65 9.09
C VAL A 54 -14.20 3.92 9.28
N PRO A 55 -15.03 3.86 8.23
CA PRO A 55 -16.47 3.94 8.38
C PRO A 55 -16.99 2.69 9.08
N GLY A 56 -17.82 2.88 10.09
CA GLY A 56 -18.37 1.78 10.87
C GLY A 56 -19.39 2.24 11.90
N ARG A 57 -19.87 1.32 12.69
CA ARG A 57 -20.77 1.58 13.83
C ARG A 57 -19.97 1.44 15.12
N ILE A 58 -20.26 2.28 16.10
CA ILE A 58 -19.69 2.09 17.43
C ILE A 58 -20.31 0.81 18.02
N LEU A 59 -19.46 -0.19 18.25
CA LEU A 59 -19.85 -1.44 18.89
C LEU A 59 -19.89 -1.26 20.41
N GLU A 60 -18.85 -0.64 20.96
CA GLU A 60 -18.68 -0.44 22.39
C GLU A 60 -18.00 0.92 22.63
N LEU A 61 -18.54 1.67 23.59
CA LEU A 61 -17.91 2.87 24.12
C LEU A 61 -17.47 2.58 25.55
N ARG A 62 -16.15 2.63 25.80
CA ARG A 62 -15.55 2.25 27.08
C ARG A 62 -15.35 3.39 28.05
N VAL A 63 -15.64 4.61 27.63
CA VAL A 63 -15.48 5.82 28.42
C VAL A 63 -16.80 6.58 28.51
N LYS A 64 -16.96 7.37 29.56
CA LYS A 64 -18.13 8.23 29.82
C LYS A 64 -17.65 9.67 30.00
N GLU A 65 -18.56 10.59 29.84
CA GLU A 65 -18.33 12.01 30.14
C GLU A 65 -17.80 12.21 31.57
N GLY A 66 -16.65 12.89 31.71
CA GLY A 66 -16.00 13.12 32.99
C GLY A 66 -14.92 12.09 33.36
N ASP A 67 -14.72 11.04 32.57
CA ASP A 67 -13.68 10.05 32.82
C ASP A 67 -12.27 10.61 32.50
N TYR A 68 -11.27 10.21 33.30
CA TYR A 68 -9.89 10.49 33.03
C TYR A 68 -9.30 9.39 32.14
N VAL A 69 -8.76 9.79 30.99
CA VAL A 69 -8.13 8.88 30.01
C VAL A 69 -6.64 9.16 29.88
N LYS A 70 -5.86 8.13 29.59
CA LYS A 70 -4.43 8.20 29.34
C LYS A 70 -4.12 7.76 27.92
N VAL A 71 -2.97 8.17 27.41
CA VAL A 71 -2.46 7.69 26.14
C VAL A 71 -2.31 6.16 26.19
N GLY A 72 -2.97 5.45 25.28
CA GLY A 72 -3.01 4.00 25.21
C GLY A 72 -4.30 3.37 25.73
N ASP A 73 -5.22 4.14 26.30
CA ASP A 73 -6.52 3.63 26.74
C ASP A 73 -7.46 3.45 25.54
N THR A 74 -8.15 2.31 25.46
CA THR A 74 -9.15 2.07 24.41
C THR A 74 -10.43 2.84 24.73
N LEU A 75 -10.76 3.81 23.90
CA LEU A 75 -11.93 4.68 24.07
C LEU A 75 -13.19 4.09 23.46
N ALA A 76 -13.08 3.55 22.25
CA ALA A 76 -14.21 2.97 21.52
C ALA A 76 -13.75 1.82 20.61
N ILE A 77 -14.65 0.90 20.36
CA ILE A 77 -14.49 -0.19 19.39
C ILE A 77 -15.53 0.02 18.29
N ILE A 78 -15.07 -0.02 17.05
CA ILE A 78 -15.88 0.19 15.85
C ILE A 78 -16.13 -1.16 15.17
N ASP A 79 -17.41 -1.47 14.94
CA ASP A 79 -17.84 -2.59 14.11
C ASP A 79 -17.80 -2.17 12.64
N ALA A 80 -16.92 -2.79 11.87
CA ALA A 80 -16.70 -2.49 10.45
C ALA A 80 -16.72 -3.78 9.61
N PRO A 81 -17.88 -4.43 9.43
CA PRO A 81 -18.00 -5.72 8.73
C PRO A 81 -17.51 -5.64 7.28
N ASP A 82 -17.60 -4.47 6.63
CA ASP A 82 -17.08 -4.24 5.29
C ASP A 82 -15.55 -4.40 5.21
N ILE A 83 -14.85 -4.01 6.27
CA ILE A 83 -13.39 -4.17 6.35
C ILE A 83 -13.01 -5.63 6.53
N GLU A 84 -13.76 -6.39 7.33
CA GLU A 84 -13.56 -7.83 7.48
C GLU A 84 -13.80 -8.57 6.17
N ALA A 85 -14.86 -8.21 5.44
CA ALA A 85 -15.14 -8.76 4.11
C ALA A 85 -14.01 -8.46 3.11
N LYS A 86 -13.49 -7.22 3.11
CA LYS A 86 -12.34 -6.82 2.29
C LYS A 86 -11.06 -7.57 2.69
N LYS A 87 -10.83 -7.81 3.99
CA LYS A 87 -9.71 -8.62 4.46
C LYS A 87 -9.76 -10.02 3.86
N LYS A 88 -10.90 -10.70 4.01
CA LYS A 88 -11.10 -12.04 3.45
C LYS A 88 -10.89 -12.07 1.93
N GLN A 89 -11.35 -11.04 1.22
CA GLN A 89 -11.13 -10.91 -0.22
C GLN A 89 -9.64 -10.75 -0.55
N ALA A 90 -8.90 -9.93 0.19
CA ALA A 90 -7.47 -9.71 -0.02
C ALA A 90 -6.64 -10.96 0.32
N GLU A 91 -6.96 -11.67 1.40
CA GLU A 91 -6.35 -12.95 1.77
C GLU A 91 -6.57 -14.00 0.68
N SER A 92 -7.79 -14.11 0.14
CA SER A 92 -8.09 -15.02 -0.97
C SER A 92 -7.31 -14.66 -2.24
N ALA A 93 -7.08 -13.38 -2.50
CA ALA A 93 -6.26 -12.92 -3.62
C ALA A 93 -4.76 -13.23 -3.40
N GLU A 94 -4.27 -13.13 -2.15
CA GLU A 94 -2.91 -13.55 -1.79
C GLU A 94 -2.72 -15.04 -2.00
N ASP A 95 -3.64 -15.87 -1.54
CA ASP A 95 -3.60 -17.33 -1.71
C ASP A 95 -3.60 -17.71 -3.20
N ALA A 96 -4.44 -17.06 -4.01
CA ALA A 96 -4.46 -17.27 -5.45
C ALA A 96 -3.14 -16.88 -6.13
N ALA A 97 -2.55 -15.74 -5.75
CA ALA A 97 -1.26 -15.31 -6.26
C ALA A 97 -0.13 -16.25 -5.82
N ALA A 98 -0.16 -16.73 -4.57
CA ALA A 98 0.80 -17.69 -4.04
C ALA A 98 0.73 -19.03 -4.80
N ALA A 99 -0.48 -19.53 -5.09
CA ALA A 99 -0.67 -20.72 -5.89
C ALA A 99 -0.13 -20.57 -7.32
N MET A 100 -0.33 -19.41 -7.95
CA MET A 100 0.24 -19.11 -9.28
C MET A 100 1.77 -19.06 -9.24
N ASN A 101 2.36 -18.48 -8.22
CA ASN A 101 3.82 -18.45 -8.04
C ASN A 101 4.39 -19.86 -7.84
N GLU A 102 3.72 -20.68 -7.03
CA GLU A 102 4.14 -22.07 -6.82
C GLU A 102 4.04 -22.90 -8.11
N MET A 103 3.01 -22.67 -8.95
CA MET A 103 2.93 -23.32 -10.27
C MET A 103 4.08 -22.88 -11.18
N ALA A 104 4.43 -21.59 -11.19
CA ALA A 104 5.55 -21.08 -11.97
C ALA A 104 6.90 -21.64 -11.50
N ASP A 105 7.07 -21.83 -10.19
CA ASP A 105 8.29 -22.39 -9.62
C ASP A 105 8.42 -23.90 -9.84
N ARG A 106 7.34 -24.65 -9.69
CA ARG A 106 7.31 -26.10 -9.95
C ARG A 106 7.53 -26.42 -11.43
N GLY A 107 7.13 -25.54 -12.34
CA GLY A 107 7.25 -25.74 -13.78
C GLY A 107 6.29 -26.80 -14.32
N ALA A 108 6.69 -27.49 -15.42
CA ALA A 108 5.87 -28.50 -16.05
C ALA A 108 5.70 -29.74 -15.16
N ARG A 109 4.54 -30.39 -15.27
CA ARG A 109 4.28 -31.64 -14.55
C ARG A 109 5.17 -32.77 -15.05
N GLN A 110 5.51 -33.70 -14.18
CA GLN A 110 6.39 -34.82 -14.51
C GLN A 110 5.87 -35.64 -15.71
N GLU A 111 4.52 -35.78 -15.85
CA GLU A 111 3.91 -36.47 -16.97
C GLU A 111 4.14 -35.75 -18.29
N GLN A 112 4.12 -34.40 -18.27
CA GLN A 112 4.38 -33.59 -19.46
C GLN A 112 5.86 -33.71 -19.88
N ILE A 113 6.78 -33.66 -18.90
CA ILE A 113 8.21 -33.85 -19.15
C ILE A 113 8.48 -35.24 -19.73
N ARG A 114 7.86 -36.28 -19.15
CA ARG A 114 7.98 -37.66 -19.64
C ARG A 114 7.41 -37.81 -21.06
N GLY A 115 6.23 -37.26 -21.33
CA GLY A 115 5.61 -37.28 -22.64
C GLY A 115 6.53 -36.60 -23.70
N ALA A 116 7.07 -35.45 -23.40
CA ALA A 116 8.01 -34.77 -24.31
C ALA A 116 9.31 -35.56 -24.52
N TYR A 117 9.81 -36.23 -23.48
CA TYR A 117 10.96 -37.13 -23.60
C TYR A 117 10.69 -38.30 -24.52
N GLU A 118 9.57 -38.99 -24.39
CA GLU A 118 9.21 -40.12 -25.24
C GLU A 118 9.04 -39.70 -26.71
N MET A 119 8.43 -38.52 -26.94
CA MET A 119 8.33 -37.98 -28.31
C MET A 119 9.72 -37.70 -28.90
N TRP A 120 10.66 -37.16 -28.10
CA TRP A 120 12.03 -36.98 -28.54
C TRP A 120 12.72 -38.31 -28.82
N GLN A 121 12.57 -39.34 -27.96
CA GLN A 121 13.15 -40.67 -28.20
C GLN A 121 12.61 -41.30 -29.47
N GLN A 122 11.31 -41.17 -29.75
CA GLN A 122 10.68 -41.66 -30.99
C GLN A 122 11.30 -40.95 -32.22
N ALA A 123 11.40 -39.63 -32.19
CA ALA A 123 12.00 -38.88 -33.30
C ALA A 123 13.49 -39.22 -33.49
N LYS A 124 14.24 -39.44 -32.40
CA LYS A 124 15.65 -39.87 -32.42
C LYS A 124 15.82 -41.26 -33.06
N ALA A 125 14.91 -42.22 -32.74
CA ALA A 125 14.92 -43.54 -33.35
C ALA A 125 14.65 -43.46 -34.86
N GLY A 126 13.69 -42.62 -35.30
CA GLY A 126 13.43 -42.36 -36.72
C GLY A 126 14.63 -41.74 -37.42
N LEU A 127 15.30 -40.79 -36.80
CA LEU A 127 16.54 -40.16 -37.31
C LEU A 127 17.65 -41.21 -37.49
N ASP A 128 17.87 -42.09 -36.51
CA ASP A 128 18.91 -43.16 -36.60
C ASP A 128 18.70 -44.07 -37.78
N ILE A 129 17.43 -44.48 -38.01
CA ILE A 129 17.07 -45.31 -39.18
C ILE A 129 17.34 -44.58 -40.49
N ALA A 130 16.91 -43.30 -40.59
CA ALA A 130 17.10 -42.51 -41.80
C ALA A 130 18.59 -42.22 -42.06
N LYS A 131 19.38 -41.98 -41.03
CA LYS A 131 20.82 -41.81 -41.12
C LYS A 131 21.50 -43.04 -41.66
N LYS A 132 21.21 -44.23 -41.12
CA LYS A 132 21.75 -45.53 -41.57
C LYS A 132 21.33 -45.82 -43.02
N SER A 133 20.10 -45.46 -43.38
CA SER A 133 19.61 -45.60 -44.75
C SER A 133 20.37 -44.70 -45.72
N TYR A 134 20.54 -43.42 -45.37
CA TYR A 134 21.31 -42.50 -46.20
C TYR A 134 22.78 -42.96 -46.36
N GLU A 135 23.45 -43.34 -45.28
CA GLU A 135 24.83 -43.81 -45.28
C GLU A 135 24.99 -45.07 -46.18
N ARG A 136 23.99 -45.95 -46.22
CA ARG A 136 23.99 -47.13 -47.11
C ARG A 136 23.78 -46.71 -48.55
N VAL A 137 22.84 -45.87 -48.87
CA VAL A 137 22.58 -45.37 -50.22
C VAL A 137 23.74 -44.57 -50.75
N GLN A 138 24.41 -43.77 -49.88
CA GLN A 138 25.63 -43.03 -50.25
C GLN A 138 26.77 -43.96 -50.68
N ARG A 139 27.05 -45.03 -49.91
CA ARG A 139 28.09 -46.04 -50.31
C ARG A 139 27.75 -46.70 -51.63
N LEU A 140 26.48 -47.12 -51.86
CA LEU A 140 26.06 -47.73 -53.12
C LEU A 140 26.12 -46.76 -54.32
N PHE A 141 25.91 -45.47 -54.07
CA PHE A 141 26.12 -44.42 -55.07
C PHE A 141 27.62 -44.24 -55.41
N ASP A 142 28.49 -44.25 -54.41
CA ASP A 142 29.93 -44.15 -54.61
C ASP A 142 30.49 -45.37 -55.37
N GLU A 143 29.85 -46.56 -55.24
CA GLU A 143 30.14 -47.79 -55.97
C GLU A 143 29.48 -47.83 -57.36
N GLY A 144 28.76 -46.77 -57.75
CA GLY A 144 28.09 -46.69 -59.07
C GLY A 144 26.81 -47.55 -59.22
N VAL A 145 26.28 -48.12 -58.12
CA VAL A 145 25.10 -49.00 -58.10
C VAL A 145 23.80 -48.22 -58.00
N MET A 146 23.81 -47.04 -57.36
CA MET A 146 22.62 -46.20 -57.12
C MET A 146 22.65 -44.91 -57.92
N SER A 147 21.48 -44.41 -58.30
CA SER A 147 21.32 -43.11 -58.96
C SER A 147 21.48 -41.91 -57.99
N ALA A 148 21.94 -40.77 -58.53
CA ALA A 148 22.01 -39.54 -57.78
C ALA A 148 20.67 -39.12 -57.16
N GLN A 149 19.56 -39.36 -57.90
CA GLN A 149 18.21 -39.06 -57.39
C GLN A 149 17.91 -39.84 -56.11
N LYS A 150 18.24 -41.13 -56.05
CA LYS A 150 18.03 -41.97 -54.87
C LYS A 150 18.85 -41.52 -53.66
N ARG A 151 20.11 -41.10 -53.92
CA ARG A 151 20.96 -40.52 -52.89
C ARG A 151 20.34 -39.21 -52.33
N ASP A 152 19.87 -38.33 -53.22
CA ASP A 152 19.29 -37.05 -52.84
C ASP A 152 17.95 -37.22 -52.07
N GLU A 153 17.13 -38.19 -52.49
CA GLU A 153 15.92 -38.55 -51.73
C GLU A 153 16.25 -39.05 -50.31
N ALA A 154 17.23 -39.95 -50.18
CA ALA A 154 17.64 -40.46 -48.87
C ALA A 154 18.26 -39.37 -47.99
N PHE A 155 19.05 -38.45 -48.59
CA PHE A 155 19.63 -37.28 -47.89
C PHE A 155 18.51 -36.32 -47.40
N ALA A 156 17.56 -35.99 -48.25
CA ALA A 156 16.43 -35.14 -47.90
C ALA A 156 15.60 -35.72 -46.75
N ASN A 157 15.32 -37.02 -46.78
CA ASN A 157 14.62 -37.71 -45.68
C ASN A 157 15.44 -37.72 -44.40
N TYR A 158 16.76 -37.98 -44.45
CA TYR A 158 17.63 -37.87 -43.28
C TYR A 158 17.58 -36.46 -42.69
N LYS A 159 17.68 -35.40 -43.51
CA LYS A 159 17.63 -34.00 -43.06
C LYS A 159 16.28 -33.62 -42.49
N ALA A 160 15.19 -34.12 -43.04
CA ALA A 160 13.83 -33.88 -42.50
C ALA A 160 13.67 -34.48 -41.09
N LEU A 161 14.13 -35.73 -40.88
CA LEU A 161 14.07 -36.40 -39.59
C LEU A 161 15.09 -35.84 -38.59
N GLU A 162 16.23 -35.32 -39.05
CA GLU A 162 17.17 -34.56 -38.21
C GLU A 162 16.51 -33.28 -37.63
N ALA A 163 15.79 -32.52 -38.47
CA ALA A 163 15.08 -31.35 -38.05
C ALA A 163 13.92 -31.68 -37.06
N GLN A 164 13.19 -32.80 -37.33
CA GLN A 164 12.13 -33.28 -36.46
C GLN A 164 12.67 -33.70 -35.08
N ALA A 165 13.77 -34.44 -35.03
CA ALA A 165 14.40 -34.84 -33.75
C ALA A 165 14.88 -33.65 -32.96
N LYS A 166 15.45 -32.63 -33.66
CA LYS A 166 15.87 -31.38 -33.04
C LYS A 166 14.69 -30.58 -32.49
N ALA A 167 13.56 -30.53 -33.23
CA ALA A 167 12.35 -29.84 -32.73
C ALA A 167 11.76 -30.56 -31.50
N ALA A 168 11.68 -31.89 -31.53
CA ALA A 168 11.23 -32.67 -30.38
C ALA A 168 12.14 -32.52 -29.17
N LYS A 169 13.48 -32.44 -29.37
CA LYS A 169 14.43 -32.13 -28.31
C LYS A 169 14.17 -30.75 -27.71
N SER A 170 13.94 -29.75 -28.54
CA SER A 170 13.63 -28.39 -28.04
C SER A 170 12.36 -28.35 -27.20
N GLN A 171 11.32 -29.12 -27.53
CA GLN A 171 10.10 -29.25 -26.74
C GLN A 171 10.38 -29.90 -25.37
N TYR A 172 11.19 -30.99 -25.37
CA TYR A 172 11.62 -31.60 -24.11
C TYR A 172 12.43 -30.63 -23.24
N ASP A 173 13.40 -29.92 -23.81
CA ASP A 173 14.22 -28.95 -23.11
C ASP A 173 13.37 -27.81 -22.53
N MET A 174 12.34 -27.34 -23.26
CA MET A 174 11.37 -26.35 -22.75
C MET A 174 10.56 -26.87 -21.56
N ALA A 175 10.10 -28.13 -21.64
CA ALA A 175 9.35 -28.75 -20.55
C ALA A 175 10.23 -28.91 -19.29
N VAL A 176 11.48 -29.31 -19.43
CA VAL A 176 12.41 -29.48 -18.32
C VAL A 176 12.81 -28.14 -17.69
N ASN A 177 13.05 -27.11 -18.50
CA ASN A 177 13.44 -25.79 -18.02
C ASN A 177 12.30 -25.06 -17.31
N GLY A 178 11.03 -25.42 -17.61
CA GLY A 178 9.85 -24.82 -16.99
C GLY A 178 9.65 -23.35 -17.34
N ALA A 179 9.00 -22.62 -16.43
CA ALA A 179 8.72 -21.20 -16.61
C ALA A 179 10.00 -20.35 -16.71
N ARG A 180 9.96 -19.32 -17.55
CA ARG A 180 11.07 -18.39 -17.74
C ARG A 180 11.33 -17.59 -16.46
N ARG A 181 12.54 -17.10 -16.31
CA ARG A 181 12.93 -16.27 -15.15
C ARG A 181 12.03 -15.03 -14.98
N GLU A 182 11.62 -14.44 -16.09
CA GLU A 182 10.73 -13.28 -16.14
C GLU A 182 9.33 -13.64 -15.65
N GLU A 183 8.81 -14.79 -16.02
CA GLU A 183 7.50 -15.32 -15.59
C GLU A 183 7.50 -15.60 -14.08
N LYS A 184 8.56 -16.22 -13.56
CA LYS A 184 8.73 -16.43 -12.11
C LYS A 184 8.80 -15.13 -11.34
N ARG A 185 9.52 -14.12 -11.85
CA ARG A 185 9.58 -12.79 -11.24
C ARG A 185 8.24 -12.09 -11.26
N ALA A 186 7.49 -12.22 -12.36
CA ALA A 186 6.16 -11.62 -12.47
C ALA A 186 5.19 -12.26 -11.47
N ALA A 187 5.21 -13.60 -11.31
CA ALA A 187 4.40 -14.31 -10.33
C ALA A 187 4.77 -13.90 -8.89
N ALA A 188 6.06 -13.83 -8.56
CA ALA A 188 6.53 -13.36 -7.26
C ALA A 188 6.12 -11.89 -6.97
N ALA A 189 6.18 -11.02 -7.97
CA ALA A 189 5.72 -9.64 -7.84
C ALA A 189 4.20 -9.55 -7.59
N GLN A 190 3.41 -10.46 -8.17
CA GLN A 190 1.98 -10.54 -7.92
C GLN A 190 1.67 -10.95 -6.47
N VAL A 191 2.43 -11.90 -5.89
CA VAL A 191 2.33 -12.26 -4.47
C VAL A 191 2.63 -11.04 -3.59
N ASN A 192 3.72 -10.31 -3.88
CA ASN A 192 4.09 -9.13 -3.11
C ASN A 192 3.02 -8.03 -3.18
N ARG A 193 2.37 -7.85 -4.33
CA ARG A 193 1.24 -6.93 -4.48
C ARG A 193 0.05 -7.34 -3.61
N ALA A 194 -0.31 -8.62 -3.64
CA ALA A 194 -1.41 -9.15 -2.84
C ALA A 194 -1.13 -9.03 -1.33
N LYS A 195 0.10 -9.33 -0.89
CA LYS A 195 0.56 -9.10 0.49
C LYS A 195 0.43 -7.64 0.91
N GLY A 196 0.80 -6.72 0.03
CA GLY A 196 0.63 -5.28 0.28
C GLY A 196 -0.83 -4.90 0.52
N ALA A 197 -1.76 -5.46 -0.25
CA ALA A 197 -3.19 -5.23 -0.06
C ALA A 197 -3.70 -5.78 1.27
N VAL A 198 -3.23 -6.97 1.70
CA VAL A 198 -3.56 -7.53 3.02
C VAL A 198 -3.01 -6.64 4.14
N GLN A 199 -1.77 -6.15 4.02
CA GLN A 199 -1.17 -5.24 4.99
C GLN A 199 -1.93 -3.92 5.10
N GLU A 200 -2.36 -3.36 3.98
CA GLU A 200 -3.18 -2.15 3.95
C GLU A 200 -4.47 -2.35 4.74
N ILE A 201 -5.20 -3.44 4.49
CA ILE A 201 -6.44 -3.71 5.20
C ILE A 201 -6.20 -4.00 6.69
N ASN A 202 -5.13 -4.68 7.04
CA ASN A 202 -4.77 -4.90 8.43
C ASN A 202 -4.49 -3.58 9.17
N SER A 203 -3.91 -2.57 8.50
CA SER A 203 -3.75 -1.26 9.12
C SER A 203 -5.09 -0.58 9.39
N TYR A 204 -6.08 -0.72 8.48
CA TYR A 204 -7.44 -0.23 8.74
C TYR A 204 -8.12 -0.95 9.91
N ILE A 205 -7.89 -2.27 10.08
CA ILE A 205 -8.42 -3.02 11.22
C ILE A 205 -7.83 -2.51 12.53
N HIS A 206 -6.55 -2.18 12.58
CA HIS A 206 -5.95 -1.57 13.77
C HIS A 206 -6.60 -0.22 14.12
N GLU A 207 -7.07 0.52 13.14
CA GLU A 207 -7.76 1.79 13.35
C GLU A 207 -9.25 1.65 13.73
N THR A 208 -9.82 0.43 13.78
CA THR A 208 -11.17 0.20 14.35
C THR A 208 -11.17 0.29 15.86
N VAL A 209 -10.03 0.16 16.51
CA VAL A 209 -9.84 0.38 17.95
C VAL A 209 -9.33 1.81 18.13
N GLN A 210 -10.15 2.68 18.69
CA GLN A 210 -9.76 4.07 18.99
C GLN A 210 -9.05 4.12 20.34
N ILE A 211 -7.79 4.57 20.30
CA ILE A 211 -6.88 4.62 21.45
C ILE A 211 -6.50 6.07 21.73
#